data_d63d88e7495a3c52bf06cba49df325bf
#
_entry.id   d63d88e7495a3c52bf06cba49df325bf
#
_cell.length_a   1.000
_cell.length_b   1.000
_cell.length_c   1.000
_cell.angle_alpha   90.00
_cell.angle_beta   90.00
_cell.angle_gamma   90.00
#
_symmetry.space_group_name_H-M   'P 1'
#
loop_
_entity.id
_entity.type
_entity.pdbx_description
1 polymer ?
#
loop_
_entity_poly.entity_id
_entity_poly.type
_entity_poly.pdbx_seq_one_letter_code
_entity_poly.pdbx_strand_id
1 'polypeptide(L)'
;MYPAHPLDAVTHPDPYPYYAALARGAPLYREPALGLWVVCHPDAIRAVMRHPAARVRPPDAPVPPALCPGPAGTLFGRFVRMNDSLPHTQLKGLLTDFIREHKPGPETMAWPETGALTANAIDRYLAAAPVHAQAAFLGLPPSVYADCAADIGAFLSSLPEVSAGPKTTAAHAAAERLQGRLESHLLAPQASPALRRLSEAGMRANLAPALLAANLAGLLFQSCEAGAGLLGNALVLAGRRGIRGAVSDRQAEALVDEALRKDPPVHNTRRFLAAGMEICGQRIEAGQTVLLVLAAAAMSEPESQWPFGALGHACPGAELARRHAAAALAHLLRTGADTVSLAARLRYRPLPSARVPQFDFPKEPSQ
;
A
#
# COMPACT_ATOMS: atom_id res chain seq x y z
N MET A 1 24.51 -5.34 10.96
CA MET A 1 23.77 -6.21 11.93
C MET A 1 22.75 -7.01 11.13
N TYR A 2 22.49 -8.27 11.46
CA TYR A 2 21.48 -9.09 10.75
C TYR A 2 20.08 -8.81 11.33
N PRO A 3 18.99 -8.76 10.55
CA PRO A 3 17.66 -8.59 11.10
C PRO A 3 17.31 -9.67 12.13
N ALA A 4 16.70 -9.29 13.25
CA ALA A 4 16.31 -10.24 14.30
C ALA A 4 15.10 -11.08 13.89
N HIS A 5 14.15 -10.50 13.15
CA HIS A 5 12.95 -11.16 12.67
C HIS A 5 12.41 -10.48 11.38
N PRO A 6 11.40 -11.07 10.68
CA PRO A 6 10.95 -10.55 9.39
C PRO A 6 10.42 -9.10 9.40
N LEU A 7 9.92 -8.59 10.54
CA LEU A 7 9.44 -7.22 10.62
C LEU A 7 10.60 -6.21 10.71
N ASP A 8 11.71 -6.57 11.40
CA ASP A 8 12.92 -5.74 11.43
C ASP A 8 13.57 -5.66 10.04
N ALA A 9 13.47 -6.75 9.28
CA ALA A 9 14.00 -6.80 7.93
C ALA A 9 13.39 -5.72 7.00
N VAL A 10 12.15 -5.30 7.24
CA VAL A 10 11.49 -4.27 6.41
C VAL A 10 12.23 -2.94 6.44
N THR A 11 12.80 -2.58 7.59
CA THR A 11 13.54 -1.30 7.78
C THR A 11 15.05 -1.44 7.70
N HIS A 12 15.56 -2.67 7.59
CA HIS A 12 16.99 -2.93 7.50
C HIS A 12 17.60 -2.35 6.20
N PRO A 13 18.81 -1.76 6.23
CA PRO A 13 19.43 -1.20 5.03
C PRO A 13 19.60 -2.21 3.88
N ASP A 14 19.96 -3.44 4.18
CA ASP A 14 20.03 -4.56 3.23
C ASP A 14 19.36 -5.83 3.82
N PRO A 15 18.05 -6.06 3.55
CA PRO A 15 17.31 -7.19 4.10
C PRO A 15 17.44 -8.48 3.25
N TYR A 16 18.00 -8.40 2.06
CA TYR A 16 17.91 -9.48 1.06
C TYR A 16 18.72 -10.74 1.44
N PRO A 17 19.91 -10.66 2.06
CA PRO A 17 20.57 -11.85 2.60
C PRO A 17 19.71 -12.60 3.63
N TYR A 18 18.94 -11.86 4.45
CA TYR A 18 18.00 -12.45 5.40
C TYR A 18 16.83 -13.15 4.70
N TYR A 19 16.19 -12.50 3.73
CA TYR A 19 15.11 -13.13 2.96
C TYR A 19 15.57 -14.33 2.14
N ALA A 20 16.78 -14.28 1.58
CA ALA A 20 17.37 -15.42 0.90
C ALA A 20 17.63 -16.60 1.85
N ALA A 21 17.98 -16.33 3.10
CA ALA A 21 18.11 -17.39 4.12
C ALA A 21 16.74 -17.99 4.48
N LEU A 22 15.71 -17.16 4.65
CA LEU A 22 14.33 -17.61 4.87
C LEU A 22 13.81 -18.48 3.71
N ALA A 23 14.07 -18.06 2.48
CA ALA A 23 13.63 -18.79 1.27
C ALA A 23 14.25 -20.21 1.16
N ARG A 24 15.42 -20.42 1.75
CA ARG A 24 16.10 -21.74 1.80
C ARG A 24 15.81 -22.54 3.06
N GLY A 25 15.23 -21.91 4.08
CA GLY A 25 14.92 -22.49 5.37
C GLY A 25 13.62 -23.29 5.40
N ALA A 26 13.04 -23.46 6.58
CA ALA A 26 11.75 -24.11 6.74
C ALA A 26 10.62 -23.25 6.12
N PRO A 27 9.66 -23.87 5.40
CA PRO A 27 8.57 -23.13 4.77
C PRO A 27 7.63 -22.44 5.78
N LEU A 28 7.59 -22.96 7.00
CA LEU A 28 6.78 -22.50 8.11
C LEU A 28 7.57 -22.67 9.41
N TYR A 29 7.54 -21.65 10.27
CA TYR A 29 8.09 -21.73 11.63
C TYR A 29 7.36 -20.79 12.60
N ARG A 30 7.51 -21.03 13.90
CA ARG A 30 7.03 -20.14 14.95
C ARG A 30 8.10 -19.10 15.25
N GLU A 31 7.75 -17.80 15.20
CA GLU A 31 8.64 -16.71 15.61
C GLU A 31 8.34 -16.31 17.06
N PRO A 32 9.20 -16.69 18.02
CA PRO A 32 8.89 -16.49 19.45
C PRO A 32 8.83 -15.01 19.84
N ALA A 33 9.73 -14.18 19.27
CA ALA A 33 9.80 -12.76 19.59
C ALA A 33 8.53 -12.00 19.16
N LEU A 34 7.86 -12.45 18.10
CA LEU A 34 6.63 -11.85 17.59
C LEU A 34 5.36 -12.59 18.04
N GLY A 35 5.50 -13.78 18.62
CA GLY A 35 4.38 -14.59 19.04
C GLY A 35 3.48 -15.10 17.90
N LEU A 36 3.99 -15.16 16.65
CA LEU A 36 3.21 -15.50 15.47
C LEU A 36 3.91 -16.57 14.60
N TRP A 37 3.15 -17.14 13.67
CA TRP A 37 3.68 -18.05 12.66
C TRP A 37 4.21 -17.27 11.47
N VAL A 38 5.31 -17.73 10.89
CA VAL A 38 5.94 -17.15 9.70
C VAL A 38 5.93 -18.16 8.56
N VAL A 39 5.45 -17.76 7.40
CA VAL A 39 5.44 -18.54 6.16
C VAL A 39 6.23 -17.78 5.11
N CYS A 40 7.21 -18.42 4.48
CA CYS A 40 8.15 -17.78 3.57
C CYS A 40 8.30 -18.47 2.19
N HIS A 41 7.79 -19.69 2.02
CA HIS A 41 7.83 -20.38 0.72
C HIS A 41 6.56 -20.10 -0.11
N PRO A 42 6.70 -19.96 -1.45
CA PRO A 42 5.60 -19.63 -2.35
C PRO A 42 4.36 -20.51 -2.20
N ASP A 43 4.53 -21.83 -2.23
CA ASP A 43 3.42 -22.77 -2.16
C ASP A 43 2.72 -22.75 -0.80
N ALA A 44 3.47 -22.62 0.27
CA ALA A 44 2.92 -22.49 1.62
C ALA A 44 2.15 -21.18 1.78
N ILE A 45 2.67 -20.06 1.24
CA ILE A 45 1.95 -18.76 1.20
C ILE A 45 0.64 -18.90 0.42
N ARG A 46 0.67 -19.53 -0.77
CA ARG A 46 -0.55 -19.76 -1.57
C ARG A 46 -1.53 -20.65 -0.84
N ALA A 47 -1.06 -21.68 -0.13
CA ALA A 47 -1.93 -22.55 0.67
C ALA A 47 -2.64 -21.78 1.77
N VAL A 48 -1.93 -20.94 2.54
CA VAL A 48 -2.56 -20.06 3.54
C VAL A 48 -3.55 -19.10 2.90
N MET A 49 -3.19 -18.45 1.79
CA MET A 49 -4.07 -17.50 1.10
C MET A 49 -5.36 -18.12 0.55
N ARG A 50 -5.35 -19.42 0.21
CA ARG A 50 -6.54 -20.15 -0.26
C ARG A 50 -7.41 -20.69 0.89
N HIS A 51 -6.83 -20.81 2.07
CA HIS A 51 -7.52 -21.47 3.16
C HIS A 51 -8.67 -20.62 3.70
N PRO A 52 -9.91 -21.16 3.80
CA PRO A 52 -11.08 -20.37 4.17
C PRO A 52 -11.04 -19.85 5.62
N ALA A 53 -10.25 -20.45 6.49
CA ALA A 53 -10.05 -19.96 7.86
C ALA A 53 -9.07 -18.77 7.95
N ALA A 54 -8.24 -18.53 6.92
CA ALA A 54 -7.23 -17.49 6.92
C ALA A 54 -7.81 -16.14 6.47
N ARG A 55 -8.16 -15.30 7.44
CA ARG A 55 -8.81 -14.00 7.23
C ARG A 55 -7.80 -12.86 7.11
N VAL A 56 -8.17 -11.80 6.38
CA VAL A 56 -7.36 -10.59 6.24
C VAL A 56 -7.40 -9.68 7.46
N ARG A 57 -8.35 -9.92 8.38
CA ARG A 57 -8.53 -9.19 9.65
C ARG A 57 -8.73 -10.16 10.80
N PRO A 58 -8.42 -9.74 12.04
CA PRO A 58 -8.79 -10.52 13.21
C PRO A 58 -10.32 -10.75 13.25
N PRO A 59 -10.80 -11.97 13.42
CA PRO A 59 -12.24 -12.24 13.49
C PRO A 59 -12.95 -11.46 14.62
N ASP A 60 -12.28 -11.35 15.77
CA ASP A 60 -12.84 -10.72 16.97
C ASP A 60 -12.72 -9.19 16.97
N ALA A 61 -11.78 -8.63 16.19
CA ALA A 61 -11.55 -7.18 16.08
C ALA A 61 -11.26 -6.79 14.63
N PRO A 62 -12.27 -6.86 13.74
CA PRO A 62 -12.08 -6.62 12.31
C PRO A 62 -11.74 -5.15 11.97
N VAL A 63 -11.97 -4.24 12.89
CA VAL A 63 -11.60 -2.83 12.81
C VAL A 63 -10.74 -2.49 14.03
N PRO A 64 -9.67 -1.68 13.89
CA PRO A 64 -8.87 -1.25 15.04
C PRO A 64 -9.77 -0.62 16.13
N PRO A 65 -9.69 -1.07 17.38
CA PRO A 65 -10.61 -0.62 18.44
C PRO A 65 -10.58 0.89 18.66
N ALA A 66 -9.41 1.54 18.51
CA ALA A 66 -9.26 2.99 18.64
C ALA A 66 -10.08 3.80 17.63
N LEU A 67 -10.49 3.18 16.52
CA LEU A 67 -11.34 3.80 15.50
C LEU A 67 -12.84 3.53 15.72
N CYS A 68 -13.20 2.80 16.74
CA CYS A 68 -14.59 2.40 17.02
C CYS A 68 -15.09 2.95 18.37
N PRO A 69 -16.34 3.45 18.41
CA PRO A 69 -17.21 3.74 17.27
C PRO A 69 -16.73 5.01 16.53
N GLY A 70 -17.00 5.12 15.22
CA GLY A 70 -16.76 6.35 14.49
C GLY A 70 -16.63 6.20 12.96
N PRO A 71 -16.62 7.33 12.25
CA PRO A 71 -16.55 7.36 10.79
C PRO A 71 -15.32 6.66 10.22
N ALA A 72 -14.13 6.81 10.83
CA ALA A 72 -12.91 6.14 10.38
C ALA A 72 -13.02 4.61 10.49
N GLY A 73 -13.59 4.10 11.58
CA GLY A 73 -13.84 2.67 11.76
C GLY A 73 -14.85 2.14 10.74
N THR A 74 -15.93 2.89 10.50
CA THR A 74 -16.93 2.56 9.48
C THR A 74 -16.31 2.51 8.08
N LEU A 75 -15.53 3.53 7.72
CA LEU A 75 -14.85 3.60 6.41
C LEU A 75 -13.86 2.45 6.24
N PHE A 76 -12.99 2.20 7.23
CA PHE A 76 -12.02 1.10 7.23
C PHE A 76 -12.71 -0.25 7.07
N GLY A 77 -13.79 -0.48 7.81
CA GLY A 77 -14.57 -1.71 7.75
C GLY A 77 -15.16 -2.02 6.39
N ARG A 78 -15.42 -0.99 5.56
CA ARG A 78 -15.98 -1.11 4.21
C ARG A 78 -14.95 -1.36 3.12
N PHE A 79 -13.65 -1.19 3.38
CA PHE A 79 -12.63 -1.43 2.36
C PHE A 79 -12.64 -2.88 1.90
N VAL A 80 -12.75 -3.08 0.60
CA VAL A 80 -12.79 -4.42 -0.02
C VAL A 80 -11.57 -5.25 0.37
N ARG A 81 -10.37 -4.63 0.44
CA ARG A 81 -9.14 -5.31 0.85
C ARG A 81 -9.22 -5.90 2.26
N MET A 82 -10.04 -5.30 3.13
CA MET A 82 -10.18 -5.68 4.53
C MET A 82 -11.33 -6.66 4.76
N ASN A 83 -11.87 -7.24 3.71
CA ASN A 83 -12.99 -8.18 3.78
C ASN A 83 -12.66 -9.48 3.05
N ASP A 84 -13.24 -10.57 3.56
CA ASP A 84 -13.24 -11.91 2.96
C ASP A 84 -14.71 -12.29 2.77
N SER A 85 -15.15 -12.87 1.70
CA SER A 85 -16.50 -13.38 1.51
C SER A 85 -17.09 -13.02 0.13
N LEU A 86 -18.32 -13.44 -0.15
CA LEU A 86 -19.01 -13.13 -1.41
C LEU A 86 -19.12 -11.63 -1.70
N PRO A 87 -19.49 -10.74 -0.75
CA PRO A 87 -19.49 -9.30 -0.99
C PRO A 87 -18.13 -8.76 -1.41
N HIS A 88 -17.01 -9.30 -0.85
CA HIS A 88 -15.67 -8.95 -1.28
C HIS A 88 -15.43 -9.31 -2.74
N THR A 89 -15.75 -10.54 -3.15
CA THR A 89 -15.49 -11.00 -4.52
C THR A 89 -16.27 -10.16 -5.54
N GLN A 90 -17.55 -9.88 -5.27
CA GLN A 90 -18.40 -9.08 -6.12
C GLN A 90 -17.90 -7.64 -6.25
N LEU A 91 -17.66 -6.99 -5.12
CA LEU A 91 -17.17 -5.60 -5.07
C LEU A 91 -15.77 -5.49 -5.70
N LYS A 92 -14.88 -6.45 -5.43
CA LYS A 92 -13.57 -6.50 -6.07
C LYS A 92 -13.65 -6.65 -7.58
N GLY A 93 -14.57 -7.45 -8.07
CA GLY A 93 -14.84 -7.58 -9.52
C GLY A 93 -15.17 -6.24 -10.15
N LEU A 94 -16.15 -5.51 -9.59
CA LEU A 94 -16.55 -4.18 -10.07
C LEU A 94 -15.41 -3.16 -10.05
N LEU A 95 -14.59 -3.15 -8.99
CA LEU A 95 -13.43 -2.25 -8.91
C LEU A 95 -12.33 -2.64 -9.90
N THR A 96 -12.13 -3.94 -10.14
CA THR A 96 -11.16 -4.42 -11.13
C THR A 96 -11.57 -3.99 -12.54
N ASP A 97 -12.85 -4.15 -12.87
CA ASP A 97 -13.40 -3.71 -14.15
C ASP A 97 -13.28 -2.19 -14.31
N PHE A 98 -13.62 -1.43 -13.27
CA PHE A 98 -13.45 0.01 -13.26
C PHE A 98 -11.97 0.42 -13.51
N ILE A 99 -11.00 -0.19 -12.79
CA ILE A 99 -9.58 0.11 -12.97
C ILE A 99 -9.11 -0.21 -14.39
N ARG A 100 -9.57 -1.34 -14.96
CA ARG A 100 -9.18 -1.78 -16.30
C ARG A 100 -9.73 -0.88 -17.40
N GLU A 101 -10.97 -0.45 -17.26
CA GLU A 101 -11.70 0.30 -18.28
C GLU A 101 -11.47 1.81 -18.20
N HIS A 102 -11.16 2.32 -17.01
CA HIS A 102 -10.96 3.74 -16.81
C HIS A 102 -9.57 4.16 -17.30
N LYS A 103 -9.55 5.04 -18.31
CA LYS A 103 -8.34 5.64 -18.87
C LYS A 103 -8.48 7.16 -18.81
N PRO A 104 -8.08 7.78 -17.69
CA PRO A 104 -8.08 9.23 -17.62
C PRO A 104 -7.08 9.80 -18.63
N GLY A 105 -7.39 10.98 -19.17
CA GLY A 105 -6.45 11.70 -20.02
C GLY A 105 -5.20 12.14 -19.25
N PRO A 106 -4.06 12.34 -19.93
CA PRO A 106 -2.81 12.77 -19.28
C PRO A 106 -2.89 14.18 -18.66
N GLU A 107 -3.89 14.96 -19.02
CA GLU A 107 -4.02 16.39 -18.70
C GLU A 107 -4.46 16.65 -17.24
N THR A 108 -4.86 15.61 -16.49
CA THR A 108 -5.41 15.74 -15.15
C THR A 108 -4.36 15.59 -14.04
N MET A 109 -3.10 15.27 -14.37
CA MET A 109 -2.06 15.02 -13.38
C MET A 109 -1.49 16.34 -12.82
N ALA A 110 -1.84 16.64 -11.57
CA ALA A 110 -1.23 17.72 -10.81
C ALA A 110 -0.41 17.12 -9.66
N TRP A 111 0.91 17.29 -9.74
CA TRP A 111 1.83 16.78 -8.73
C TRP A 111 1.93 17.71 -7.52
N PRO A 112 2.29 17.20 -6.34
CA PRO A 112 2.56 18.04 -5.19
C PRO A 112 3.68 19.04 -5.50
N GLU A 113 3.53 20.27 -5.04
CA GLU A 113 4.60 21.26 -5.13
C GLU A 113 5.76 20.86 -4.21
N THR A 114 6.96 20.91 -4.74
CA THR A 114 8.17 20.56 -3.97
C THR A 114 8.85 21.79 -3.35
N GLY A 115 8.65 22.98 -3.92
CA GLY A 115 9.36 24.18 -3.49
C GLY A 115 10.88 23.96 -3.50
N ALA A 116 11.58 24.32 -2.43
CA ALA A 116 12.97 23.95 -2.25
C ALA A 116 13.08 22.43 -2.03
N LEU A 117 13.97 21.76 -2.80
CA LEU A 117 14.16 20.31 -2.81
C LEU A 117 14.93 19.81 -1.56
N THR A 118 14.42 20.13 -0.37
CA THR A 118 14.95 19.61 0.89
C THR A 118 14.54 18.16 1.11
N ALA A 119 15.27 17.45 1.99
CA ALA A 119 14.90 16.08 2.38
C ALA A 119 13.44 15.98 2.85
N ASN A 120 12.99 16.94 3.67
CA ASN A 120 11.60 17.01 4.14
C ASN A 120 10.59 17.25 2.97
N ALA A 121 10.93 18.08 1.99
CA ALA A 121 10.08 18.31 0.81
C ALA A 121 9.96 17.03 -0.03
N ILE A 122 11.05 16.28 -0.19
CA ILE A 122 11.03 14.98 -0.87
C ILE A 122 10.16 13.97 -0.11
N ASP A 123 10.30 13.86 1.22
CA ASP A 123 9.47 12.96 2.02
C ASP A 123 7.97 13.30 1.92
N ARG A 124 7.61 14.58 1.93
CA ARG A 124 6.22 15.03 1.68
C ARG A 124 5.76 14.69 0.27
N TYR A 125 6.62 14.88 -0.74
CA TYR A 125 6.29 14.52 -2.11
C TYR A 125 6.03 13.01 -2.23
N LEU A 126 6.89 12.15 -1.66
CA LEU A 126 6.71 10.71 -1.67
C LEU A 126 5.38 10.29 -1.03
N ALA A 127 4.97 10.94 0.05
CA ALA A 127 3.70 10.64 0.73
C ALA A 127 2.47 11.10 -0.07
N ALA A 128 2.55 12.24 -0.76
CA ALA A 128 1.40 12.86 -1.42
C ALA A 128 1.24 12.42 -2.89
N ALA A 129 2.33 12.25 -3.65
CA ALA A 129 2.29 11.99 -5.09
C ALA A 129 1.46 10.75 -5.49
N PRO A 130 1.53 9.60 -4.77
CA PRO A 130 0.68 8.46 -5.09
C PRO A 130 -0.82 8.74 -4.89
N VAL A 131 -1.17 9.55 -3.89
CA VAL A 131 -2.57 9.95 -3.63
C VAL A 131 -3.05 10.92 -4.69
N HIS A 132 -2.21 11.90 -5.10
CA HIS A 132 -2.50 12.81 -6.20
C HIS A 132 -2.74 12.04 -7.52
N ALA A 133 -1.85 11.12 -7.86
CA ALA A 133 -2.01 10.28 -9.03
C ALA A 133 -3.30 9.45 -9.00
N GLN A 134 -3.63 8.88 -7.84
CA GLN A 134 -4.86 8.12 -7.67
C GLN A 134 -6.11 9.01 -7.70
N ALA A 135 -6.05 10.23 -7.15
CA ALA A 135 -7.14 11.21 -7.21
C ALA A 135 -7.40 11.66 -8.66
N ALA A 136 -6.33 11.92 -9.42
CA ALA A 136 -6.39 12.19 -10.85
C ALA A 136 -7.03 11.01 -11.62
N PHE A 137 -6.57 9.78 -11.33
CA PHE A 137 -7.16 8.57 -11.91
C PHE A 137 -8.67 8.48 -11.63
N LEU A 138 -9.13 8.82 -10.44
CA LEU A 138 -10.55 8.85 -10.10
C LEU A 138 -11.33 10.00 -10.78
N GLY A 139 -10.65 10.93 -11.44
CA GLY A 139 -11.24 12.09 -12.09
C GLY A 139 -11.66 13.20 -11.12
N LEU A 140 -11.08 13.23 -9.93
CA LEU A 140 -11.27 14.36 -9.00
C LEU A 140 -10.61 15.63 -9.58
N PRO A 141 -11.10 16.82 -9.25
CA PRO A 141 -10.44 18.07 -9.69
C PRO A 141 -9.12 18.29 -8.95
N PRO A 142 -8.09 18.85 -9.61
CA PRO A 142 -6.77 19.08 -9.00
C PRO A 142 -6.80 19.88 -7.69
N SER A 143 -7.78 20.76 -7.52
CA SER A 143 -7.96 21.59 -6.32
C SER A 143 -8.17 20.80 -5.02
N VAL A 144 -8.54 19.51 -5.10
CA VAL A 144 -8.79 18.67 -3.91
C VAL A 144 -7.70 17.60 -3.67
N TYR A 145 -6.64 17.53 -4.49
CA TYR A 145 -5.63 16.47 -4.35
C TYR A 145 -4.86 16.60 -3.05
N ALA A 146 -4.44 17.80 -2.69
CA ALA A 146 -3.74 18.07 -1.44
C ALA A 146 -4.59 17.71 -0.22
N ASP A 147 -5.90 18.04 -0.26
CA ASP A 147 -6.83 17.67 0.80
C ASP A 147 -6.97 16.15 0.91
N CYS A 148 -7.09 15.43 -0.22
CA CYS A 148 -7.13 13.97 -0.22
C CYS A 148 -5.86 13.38 0.40
N ALA A 149 -4.68 13.92 0.06
CA ALA A 149 -3.42 13.46 0.63
C ALA A 149 -3.34 13.73 2.14
N ALA A 150 -3.77 14.90 2.60
CA ALA A 150 -3.84 15.25 4.01
C ALA A 150 -4.81 14.34 4.79
N ASP A 151 -6.01 14.11 4.24
CA ASP A 151 -7.03 13.24 4.85
C ASP A 151 -6.54 11.78 4.94
N ILE A 152 -5.90 11.25 3.90
CA ILE A 152 -5.30 9.91 3.93
C ILE A 152 -4.16 9.85 4.95
N GLY A 153 -3.30 10.88 5.02
CA GLY A 153 -2.24 10.98 6.01
C GLY A 153 -2.76 10.98 7.45
N ALA A 154 -3.80 11.74 7.73
CA ALA A 154 -4.46 11.77 9.03
C ALA A 154 -5.04 10.40 9.41
N PHE A 155 -5.69 9.73 8.45
CA PHE A 155 -6.23 8.39 8.66
C PHE A 155 -5.11 7.36 8.94
N LEU A 156 -4.07 7.32 8.12
CA LEU A 156 -2.94 6.38 8.30
C LEU A 156 -2.24 6.57 9.65
N SER A 157 -2.08 7.82 10.10
CA SER A 157 -1.42 8.14 11.36
C SER A 157 -2.17 7.64 12.60
N SER A 158 -3.45 7.33 12.47
CA SER A 158 -4.30 6.81 13.55
C SER A 158 -4.29 5.28 13.69
N LEU A 159 -3.83 4.55 12.66
CA LEU A 159 -3.88 3.08 12.67
C LEU A 159 -3.04 2.41 13.77
N PRO A 160 -1.85 2.95 14.16
CA PRO A 160 -1.08 2.39 15.25
C PRO A 160 -1.64 2.72 16.65
N GLU A 161 -2.62 3.62 16.75
CA GLU A 161 -3.16 4.03 18.05
C GLU A 161 -3.95 2.88 18.69
N VAL A 162 -3.76 2.70 20.00
CA VAL A 162 -4.44 1.65 20.79
C VAL A 162 -5.69 2.17 21.49
N SER A 163 -5.84 3.49 21.61
CA SER A 163 -6.96 4.17 22.27
C SER A 163 -7.35 5.44 21.50
N ALA A 164 -8.57 5.93 21.76
CA ALA A 164 -9.05 7.18 21.20
C ALA A 164 -8.20 8.38 21.68
N GLY A 165 -7.97 9.33 20.77
CA GLY A 165 -7.15 10.51 21.05
C GLY A 165 -7.15 11.49 19.87
N PRO A 166 -6.28 12.53 19.88
CA PRO A 166 -6.27 13.55 18.83
C PRO A 166 -6.09 12.99 17.41
N LYS A 167 -5.28 11.95 17.22
CA LYS A 167 -5.08 11.32 15.91
C LYS A 167 -6.33 10.58 15.44
N THR A 168 -7.02 9.87 16.32
CA THR A 168 -8.27 9.19 15.96
C THR A 168 -9.39 10.19 15.68
N THR A 169 -9.46 11.31 16.42
CA THR A 169 -10.39 12.40 16.12
C THR A 169 -10.12 12.99 14.75
N ALA A 170 -8.86 13.28 14.41
CA ALA A 170 -8.49 13.77 13.08
C ALA A 170 -8.84 12.74 11.97
N ALA A 171 -8.65 11.45 12.25
CA ALA A 171 -9.00 10.38 11.32
C ALA A 171 -10.52 10.27 11.09
N HIS A 172 -11.34 10.46 12.13
CA HIS A 172 -12.80 10.50 11.97
C HIS A 172 -13.24 11.62 11.05
N ALA A 173 -12.74 12.84 11.28
CA ALA A 173 -13.05 13.99 10.43
C ALA A 173 -12.55 13.80 8.98
N ALA A 174 -11.35 13.21 8.80
CA ALA A 174 -10.81 12.88 7.49
C ALA A 174 -11.68 11.84 6.76
N ALA A 175 -12.11 10.79 7.46
CA ALA A 175 -12.99 9.75 6.90
C ALA A 175 -14.34 10.30 6.43
N GLU A 176 -14.94 11.22 7.19
CA GLU A 176 -16.18 11.89 6.78
C GLU A 176 -15.98 12.72 5.51
N ARG A 177 -14.90 13.51 5.45
CA ARG A 177 -14.60 14.32 4.25
C ARG A 177 -14.33 13.45 3.02
N LEU A 178 -13.53 12.38 3.17
CA LEU A 178 -13.25 11.43 2.08
C LEU A 178 -14.52 10.75 1.59
N GLN A 179 -15.33 10.22 2.52
CA GLN A 179 -16.60 9.56 2.19
C GLN A 179 -17.54 10.50 1.44
N GLY A 180 -17.79 11.69 1.99
CA GLY A 180 -18.69 12.68 1.39
C GLY A 180 -18.21 13.18 0.03
N ARG A 181 -16.91 13.47 -0.10
CA ARG A 181 -16.29 13.91 -1.36
C ARG A 181 -16.45 12.87 -2.46
N LEU A 182 -16.13 11.61 -2.17
CA LEU A 182 -16.18 10.53 -3.17
C LEU A 182 -17.60 10.08 -3.49
N GLU A 183 -18.52 10.14 -2.54
CA GLU A 183 -19.92 9.86 -2.79
C GLU A 183 -20.54 10.94 -3.69
N SER A 184 -20.30 12.21 -3.38
CA SER A 184 -20.72 13.33 -4.23
C SER A 184 -20.12 13.25 -5.63
N HIS A 185 -18.83 12.88 -5.75
CA HIS A 185 -18.17 12.72 -7.04
C HIS A 185 -18.73 11.54 -7.86
N LEU A 186 -18.98 10.40 -7.21
CA LEU A 186 -19.58 9.22 -7.84
C LEU A 186 -20.98 9.50 -8.40
N LEU A 187 -21.77 10.29 -7.68
CA LEU A 187 -23.16 10.59 -8.02
C LEU A 187 -23.32 11.89 -8.84
N ALA A 188 -22.24 12.58 -9.14
CA ALA A 188 -22.28 13.84 -9.86
C ALA A 188 -22.84 13.67 -11.29
N PRO A 189 -23.67 14.58 -11.80
CA PRO A 189 -24.17 14.52 -13.18
C PRO A 189 -23.07 14.47 -14.23
N GLN A 190 -21.92 15.11 -13.94
CA GLN A 190 -20.71 15.16 -14.77
C GLN A 190 -19.73 14.01 -14.50
N ALA A 191 -20.11 13.00 -13.69
CA ALA A 191 -19.25 11.84 -13.43
C ALA A 191 -18.77 11.18 -14.74
N SER A 192 -17.53 10.71 -14.75
CA SER A 192 -16.98 10.07 -15.93
C SER A 192 -17.81 8.85 -16.39
N PRO A 193 -17.75 8.47 -17.66
CA PRO A 193 -18.48 7.28 -18.13
C PRO A 193 -18.12 6.02 -17.33
N ALA A 194 -16.86 5.89 -16.86
CA ALA A 194 -16.44 4.76 -16.06
C ALA A 194 -17.05 4.79 -14.64
N LEU A 195 -17.12 5.95 -13.99
CA LEU A 195 -17.80 6.09 -12.70
C LEU A 195 -19.30 5.83 -12.79
N ARG A 196 -19.95 6.31 -13.87
CA ARG A 196 -21.37 5.99 -14.09
C ARG A 196 -21.60 4.50 -14.25
N ARG A 197 -20.77 3.81 -15.07
CA ARG A 197 -20.86 2.34 -15.21
C ARG A 197 -20.61 1.62 -13.86
N LEU A 198 -19.66 2.09 -13.07
CA LEU A 198 -19.42 1.55 -11.73
C LEU A 198 -20.67 1.71 -10.83
N SER A 199 -21.27 2.89 -10.81
CA SER A 199 -22.50 3.17 -10.05
C SER A 199 -23.67 2.28 -10.50
N GLU A 200 -23.92 2.18 -11.81
CA GLU A 200 -24.98 1.33 -12.39
C GLU A 200 -24.74 -0.15 -12.09
N ALA A 201 -23.51 -0.63 -12.22
CA ALA A 201 -23.16 -2.00 -11.90
C ALA A 201 -23.33 -2.29 -10.40
N GLY A 202 -22.98 -1.33 -9.53
CA GLY A 202 -23.25 -1.42 -8.11
C GLY A 202 -24.73 -1.50 -7.78
N MET A 203 -25.57 -0.68 -8.42
CA MET A 203 -27.03 -0.75 -8.24
C MET A 203 -27.58 -2.11 -8.67
N ARG A 204 -27.16 -2.65 -9.82
CA ARG A 204 -27.56 -4.01 -10.25
C ARG A 204 -27.13 -5.09 -9.26
N ALA A 205 -26.04 -4.87 -8.56
CA ALA A 205 -25.50 -5.77 -7.53
C ALA A 205 -26.07 -5.50 -6.13
N ASN A 206 -27.06 -4.62 -5.97
CA ASN A 206 -27.63 -4.17 -4.69
C ASN A 206 -26.57 -3.61 -3.72
N LEU A 207 -25.54 -2.96 -4.22
CA LEU A 207 -24.54 -2.28 -3.42
C LEU A 207 -24.89 -0.80 -3.27
N ALA A 208 -24.91 -0.32 -2.02
CA ALA A 208 -25.17 1.08 -1.74
C ALA A 208 -24.09 2.00 -2.33
N PRO A 209 -24.43 3.19 -2.86
CA PRO A 209 -23.43 4.17 -3.34
C PRO A 209 -22.38 4.51 -2.31
N ALA A 210 -22.75 4.62 -1.04
CA ALA A 210 -21.83 4.85 0.07
C ALA A 210 -20.76 3.73 0.22
N LEU A 211 -21.07 2.48 -0.13
CA LEU A 211 -20.09 1.39 -0.14
C LEU A 211 -19.11 1.51 -1.31
N LEU A 212 -19.60 1.91 -2.48
CA LEU A 212 -18.74 2.17 -3.65
C LEU A 212 -17.81 3.35 -3.36
N ALA A 213 -18.34 4.46 -2.85
CA ALA A 213 -17.56 5.65 -2.45
C ALA A 213 -16.49 5.31 -1.40
N ALA A 214 -16.85 4.51 -0.39
CA ALA A 214 -15.88 4.02 0.59
C ALA A 214 -14.71 3.27 -0.07
N ASN A 215 -14.98 2.50 -1.13
CA ASN A 215 -13.94 1.77 -1.84
C ASN A 215 -13.13 2.61 -2.82
N LEU A 216 -13.69 3.69 -3.37
CA LEU A 216 -12.91 4.72 -4.06
C LEU A 216 -11.95 5.43 -3.07
N ALA A 217 -12.40 5.73 -1.82
CA ALA A 217 -11.52 6.19 -0.75
C ALA A 217 -10.46 5.11 -0.39
N GLY A 218 -10.85 3.84 -0.41
CA GLY A 218 -9.95 2.71 -0.22
C GLY A 218 -8.84 2.64 -1.28
N LEU A 219 -9.10 3.03 -2.53
CA LEU A 219 -8.08 3.12 -3.57
C LEU A 219 -7.06 4.22 -3.26
N LEU A 220 -7.49 5.40 -2.79
CA LEU A 220 -6.59 6.46 -2.32
C LEU A 220 -5.73 5.98 -1.14
N PHE A 221 -6.37 5.38 -0.15
CA PHE A 221 -5.73 4.86 1.06
C PHE A 221 -4.65 3.81 0.75
N GLN A 222 -4.98 2.83 -0.11
CA GLN A 222 -4.09 1.72 -0.45
C GLN A 222 -2.92 2.15 -1.36
N SER A 223 -3.09 3.23 -2.14
CA SER A 223 -2.02 3.76 -3.00
C SER A 223 -0.93 4.48 -2.20
N CYS A 224 -1.22 5.01 -1.02
CA CYS A 224 -0.34 5.93 -0.30
C CYS A 224 1.01 5.28 0.09
N GLU A 225 1.03 4.37 1.06
CA GLU A 225 2.30 3.82 1.58
C GLU A 225 3.03 2.92 0.58
N ALA A 226 2.30 2.04 -0.10
CA ALA A 226 2.90 1.16 -1.11
C ALA A 226 3.42 1.97 -2.31
N GLY A 227 2.69 3.01 -2.74
CA GLY A 227 3.11 3.91 -3.80
C GLY A 227 4.30 4.77 -3.39
N ALA A 228 4.29 5.31 -2.16
CA ALA A 228 5.43 6.05 -1.60
C ALA A 228 6.70 5.18 -1.54
N GLY A 229 6.55 3.91 -1.14
CA GLY A 229 7.65 2.95 -1.12
C GLY A 229 8.19 2.66 -2.52
N LEU A 230 7.30 2.41 -3.49
CA LEU A 230 7.72 2.13 -4.88
C LEU A 230 8.44 3.32 -5.51
N LEU A 231 7.85 4.51 -5.41
CA LEU A 231 8.44 5.75 -5.89
C LEU A 231 9.78 6.04 -5.20
N GLY A 232 9.83 5.93 -3.88
CA GLY A 232 11.02 6.20 -3.08
C GLY A 232 12.15 5.22 -3.36
N ASN A 233 11.86 3.91 -3.48
CA ASN A 233 12.86 2.89 -3.82
C ASN A 233 13.39 3.06 -5.25
N ALA A 234 12.54 3.47 -6.20
CA ALA A 234 12.98 3.83 -7.55
C ALA A 234 13.87 5.09 -7.55
N LEU A 235 13.56 6.09 -6.72
CA LEU A 235 14.40 7.28 -6.52
C LEU A 235 15.76 6.92 -5.92
N VAL A 236 15.80 6.06 -4.90
CA VAL A 236 17.05 5.55 -4.30
C VAL A 236 17.88 4.79 -5.34
N LEU A 237 17.23 3.95 -6.15
CA LEU A 237 17.89 3.23 -7.24
C LEU A 237 18.50 4.19 -8.27
N ALA A 238 17.77 5.23 -8.66
CA ALA A 238 18.28 6.27 -9.56
C ALA A 238 19.54 6.92 -8.98
N GLY A 239 19.55 7.28 -7.71
CA GLY A 239 20.69 7.85 -7.02
C GLY A 239 21.90 6.92 -6.94
N ARG A 240 21.68 5.64 -6.62
CA ARG A 240 22.75 4.61 -6.61
C ARG A 240 23.37 4.38 -7.99
N ARG A 241 22.64 4.69 -9.06
CA ARG A 241 23.13 4.66 -10.44
C ARG A 241 23.74 5.98 -10.93
N GLY A 242 23.79 6.99 -10.06
CA GLY A 242 24.31 8.32 -10.40
C GLY A 242 23.44 9.09 -11.39
N ILE A 243 22.16 8.71 -11.57
CA ILE A 243 21.22 9.41 -12.46
C ILE A 243 20.89 10.76 -11.84
N ARG A 244 21.13 11.84 -12.59
CA ARG A 244 20.85 13.22 -12.21
C ARG A 244 20.01 13.89 -13.29
N GLY A 245 19.05 14.72 -12.87
CA GLY A 245 18.19 15.48 -13.78
C GLY A 245 17.14 14.64 -14.51
N ALA A 246 16.53 15.21 -15.54
CA ALA A 246 15.39 14.63 -16.26
C ALA A 246 15.71 13.28 -16.92
N VAL A 247 14.74 12.39 -16.87
CA VAL A 247 14.75 11.09 -17.57
C VAL A 247 13.53 11.01 -18.49
N SER A 248 13.60 10.18 -19.53
CA SER A 248 12.42 9.84 -20.33
C SER A 248 11.45 8.97 -19.55
N ASP A 249 10.18 8.94 -19.95
CA ASP A 249 9.16 8.10 -19.34
C ASP A 249 9.58 6.62 -19.36
N ARG A 250 10.12 6.13 -20.45
CA ARG A 250 10.66 4.77 -20.57
C ARG A 250 11.78 4.46 -19.57
N GLN A 251 12.66 5.44 -19.29
CA GLN A 251 13.71 5.28 -18.28
C GLN A 251 13.12 5.25 -16.87
N ALA A 252 12.11 6.07 -16.60
CA ALA A 252 11.40 6.06 -15.32
C ALA A 252 10.66 4.74 -15.10
N GLU A 253 9.97 4.21 -16.12
CA GLU A 253 9.34 2.88 -16.09
C GLU A 253 10.36 1.78 -15.79
N ALA A 254 11.50 1.79 -16.48
CA ALA A 254 12.55 0.80 -16.26
C ALA A 254 13.13 0.85 -14.82
N LEU A 255 13.27 2.04 -14.23
CA LEU A 255 13.70 2.22 -12.85
C LEU A 255 12.67 1.67 -11.85
N VAL A 256 11.39 1.93 -12.10
CA VAL A 256 10.28 1.41 -11.27
C VAL A 256 10.21 -0.10 -11.35
N ASP A 257 10.29 -0.69 -12.53
CA ASP A 257 10.28 -2.14 -12.71
C ASP A 257 11.48 -2.82 -12.05
N GLU A 258 12.63 -2.18 -12.10
CA GLU A 258 13.80 -2.70 -11.40
C GLU A 258 13.69 -2.56 -9.88
N ALA A 259 13.14 -1.45 -9.38
CA ALA A 259 12.87 -1.29 -7.95
C ALA A 259 11.89 -2.35 -7.45
N LEU A 260 10.84 -2.68 -8.22
CA LEU A 260 9.90 -3.76 -7.90
C LEU A 260 10.59 -5.13 -7.77
N ARG A 261 11.59 -5.40 -8.60
CA ARG A 261 12.34 -6.67 -8.53
C ARG A 261 13.38 -6.69 -7.42
N LYS A 262 14.10 -5.57 -7.19
CA LYS A 262 15.28 -5.52 -6.30
C LYS A 262 14.98 -5.01 -4.90
N ASP A 263 14.05 -4.08 -4.76
CA ASP A 263 13.68 -3.44 -3.49
C ASP A 263 12.18 -3.10 -3.47
N PRO A 264 11.30 -4.13 -3.48
CA PRO A 264 9.85 -3.93 -3.56
C PRO A 264 9.31 -3.18 -2.34
N PRO A 265 8.20 -2.44 -2.50
CA PRO A 265 7.63 -1.64 -1.40
C PRO A 265 6.88 -2.48 -0.36
N VAL A 266 6.42 -3.70 -0.68
CA VAL A 266 5.63 -4.54 0.23
C VAL A 266 6.35 -5.85 0.47
N HIS A 267 6.79 -6.04 1.71
CA HIS A 267 7.60 -7.21 2.10
C HIS A 267 6.81 -8.34 2.71
N ASN A 268 5.68 -8.05 3.35
CA ASN A 268 4.87 -9.07 4.01
C ASN A 268 3.39 -8.68 4.07
N THR A 269 2.56 -9.66 4.40
CA THR A 269 1.15 -9.47 4.74
C THR A 269 0.75 -10.46 5.83
N ARG A 270 -0.37 -10.21 6.51
CA ARG A 270 -0.83 -11.06 7.61
C ARG A 270 -2.12 -11.79 7.25
N ARG A 271 -2.32 -12.95 7.90
CA ARG A 271 -3.59 -13.63 7.99
C ARG A 271 -3.89 -13.98 9.45
N PHE A 272 -5.16 -13.94 9.78
CA PHE A 272 -5.69 -14.21 11.11
C PHE A 272 -6.61 -15.43 11.01
N LEU A 273 -6.39 -16.44 11.84
CA LEU A 273 -7.12 -17.70 11.72
C LEU A 273 -8.45 -17.65 12.47
N ALA A 274 -9.56 -17.75 11.73
CA ALA A 274 -10.89 -17.87 12.29
C ALA A 274 -11.21 -19.30 12.79
N ALA A 275 -10.46 -20.29 12.31
CA ALA A 275 -10.52 -21.68 12.76
C ALA A 275 -9.12 -22.30 12.61
N GLY A 276 -8.88 -23.44 13.24
CA GLY A 276 -7.62 -24.18 13.10
C GLY A 276 -7.38 -24.61 11.66
N MET A 277 -6.11 -24.58 11.23
CA MET A 277 -5.68 -25.09 9.92
C MET A 277 -4.42 -25.93 10.05
N GLU A 278 -4.22 -26.86 9.13
CA GLU A 278 -2.99 -27.60 8.97
C GLU A 278 -2.23 -27.12 7.73
N ILE A 279 -0.94 -26.82 7.88
CA ILE A 279 -0.07 -26.42 6.78
C ILE A 279 1.35 -26.92 7.02
N CYS A 280 2.01 -27.45 5.99
CA CYS A 280 3.34 -28.05 6.08
C CYS A 280 3.48 -29.08 7.22
N GLY A 281 2.44 -29.88 7.49
CA GLY A 281 2.40 -30.88 8.56
C GLY A 281 2.31 -30.27 9.98
N GLN A 282 2.02 -28.98 10.12
CA GLN A 282 1.90 -28.29 11.39
C GLN A 282 0.49 -27.75 11.58
N ARG A 283 -0.07 -27.98 12.77
CA ARG A 283 -1.37 -27.42 13.15
C ARG A 283 -1.19 -26.02 13.72
N ILE A 284 -1.96 -25.06 13.16
CA ILE A 284 -2.06 -23.68 13.64
C ILE A 284 -3.48 -23.50 14.17
N GLU A 285 -3.61 -23.03 15.41
CA GLU A 285 -4.91 -22.93 16.07
C GLU A 285 -5.67 -21.66 15.69
N ALA A 286 -6.98 -21.65 15.92
CA ALA A 286 -7.82 -20.48 15.79
C ALA A 286 -7.29 -19.32 16.67
N GLY A 287 -7.49 -18.08 16.21
CA GLY A 287 -7.00 -16.86 16.88
C GLY A 287 -5.52 -16.57 16.65
N GLN A 288 -4.74 -17.50 16.07
CA GLN A 288 -3.33 -17.26 15.78
C GLN A 288 -3.14 -16.42 14.50
N THR A 289 -2.04 -15.69 14.47
CA THR A 289 -1.65 -14.86 13.33
C THR A 289 -0.54 -15.53 12.52
N VAL A 290 -0.65 -15.45 11.20
CA VAL A 290 0.33 -15.95 10.24
C VAL A 290 0.89 -14.78 9.42
N LEU A 291 2.19 -14.55 9.49
CA LEU A 291 2.93 -13.58 8.69
C LEU A 291 3.39 -14.26 7.39
N LEU A 292 2.94 -13.75 6.26
CA LEU A 292 3.34 -14.21 4.92
C LEU A 292 4.46 -13.31 4.42
N VAL A 293 5.69 -13.81 4.34
CA VAL A 293 6.87 -13.02 3.94
C VAL A 293 7.02 -13.06 2.42
N LEU A 294 6.35 -12.13 1.74
CA LEU A 294 6.31 -12.03 0.28
C LEU A 294 7.70 -11.78 -0.31
N ALA A 295 8.53 -11.01 0.39
CA ALA A 295 9.90 -10.73 -0.04
C ALA A 295 10.78 -12.00 -0.07
N ALA A 296 10.57 -12.95 0.86
CA ALA A 296 11.27 -14.24 0.81
C ALA A 296 10.76 -15.13 -0.34
N ALA A 297 9.43 -15.14 -0.57
CA ALA A 297 8.84 -15.86 -1.71
C ALA A 297 9.38 -15.34 -3.05
N ALA A 298 9.57 -14.01 -3.16
CA ALA A 298 10.16 -13.39 -4.35
C ALA A 298 11.61 -13.83 -4.62
N MET A 299 12.36 -14.24 -3.59
CA MET A 299 13.69 -14.83 -3.78
C MET A 299 13.65 -16.20 -4.48
N SER A 300 12.58 -16.96 -4.24
CA SER A 300 12.37 -18.28 -4.87
C SER A 300 11.70 -18.19 -6.24
N GLU A 301 10.87 -17.18 -6.44
CA GLU A 301 10.08 -16.95 -7.68
C GLU A 301 10.21 -15.48 -8.12
N PRO A 302 11.37 -15.05 -8.64
CA PRO A 302 11.62 -13.63 -8.95
C PRO A 302 10.74 -13.08 -10.08
N GLU A 303 10.21 -13.93 -10.95
CA GLU A 303 9.28 -13.53 -12.03
C GLU A 303 7.83 -13.33 -11.53
N SER A 304 7.52 -13.77 -10.32
CA SER A 304 6.19 -13.62 -9.73
C SER A 304 6.02 -12.24 -9.10
N GLN A 305 4.80 -11.69 -9.22
CA GLN A 305 4.51 -10.33 -8.72
C GLN A 305 4.13 -10.32 -7.22
N TRP A 306 4.91 -11.00 -6.37
CA TRP A 306 4.66 -11.11 -4.93
C TRP A 306 4.39 -9.80 -4.22
N PRO A 307 5.05 -8.65 -4.54
CA PRO A 307 4.75 -7.37 -3.91
C PRO A 307 3.32 -6.88 -4.11
N PHE A 308 2.64 -7.36 -5.14
CA PHE A 308 1.22 -7.06 -5.40
C PHE A 308 0.28 -8.13 -4.82
N GLY A 309 0.79 -9.05 -4.02
CA GLY A 309 0.00 -10.15 -3.47
C GLY A 309 -0.35 -11.22 -4.51
N ALA A 310 -1.21 -12.15 -4.13
CA ALA A 310 -1.61 -13.26 -4.98
C ALA A 310 -3.08 -13.65 -4.77
N LEU A 311 -3.61 -14.44 -5.71
CA LEU A 311 -4.94 -15.06 -5.64
C LEU A 311 -6.06 -14.04 -5.45
N GLY A 312 -7.05 -14.36 -4.62
CA GLY A 312 -8.21 -13.53 -4.34
C GLY A 312 -7.86 -12.10 -3.85
N HIS A 313 -6.70 -11.90 -3.24
CA HIS A 313 -6.21 -10.60 -2.77
C HIS A 313 -5.06 -10.00 -3.61
N ALA A 314 -4.82 -10.51 -4.83
CA ALA A 314 -3.91 -9.84 -5.76
C ALA A 314 -4.38 -8.41 -6.07
N CYS A 315 -3.42 -7.49 -6.19
CA CYS A 315 -3.71 -6.08 -6.47
C CYS A 315 -4.29 -5.91 -7.89
N PRO A 316 -5.51 -5.39 -8.05
CA PRO A 316 -6.08 -5.14 -9.38
C PRO A 316 -5.43 -3.93 -10.06
N GLY A 317 -4.76 -3.06 -9.30
CA GLY A 317 -4.12 -1.83 -9.77
C GLY A 317 -2.60 -1.94 -9.96
N ALA A 318 -2.04 -3.14 -10.11
CA ALA A 318 -0.58 -3.32 -10.20
C ALA A 318 0.05 -2.50 -11.34
N GLU A 319 -0.54 -2.56 -12.54
CA GLU A 319 -0.08 -1.79 -13.70
C GLU A 319 -0.29 -0.28 -13.51
N LEU A 320 -1.41 0.12 -12.89
CA LEU A 320 -1.69 1.51 -12.57
C LEU A 320 -0.66 2.07 -11.57
N ALA A 321 -0.32 1.30 -10.53
CA ALA A 321 0.68 1.68 -9.54
C ALA A 321 2.07 1.89 -10.16
N ARG A 322 2.49 1.04 -11.11
CA ARG A 322 3.75 1.19 -11.86
C ARG A 322 3.76 2.49 -12.65
N ARG A 323 2.71 2.75 -13.42
CA ARG A 323 2.59 3.97 -14.23
C ARG A 323 2.58 5.23 -13.37
N HIS A 324 1.84 5.22 -12.25
CA HIS A 324 1.81 6.34 -11.31
C HIS A 324 3.19 6.61 -10.71
N ALA A 325 3.90 5.57 -10.26
CA ALA A 325 5.24 5.71 -9.72
C ALA A 325 6.24 6.22 -10.77
N ALA A 326 6.19 5.72 -12.01
CA ALA A 326 7.06 6.16 -13.09
C ALA A 326 6.82 7.63 -13.46
N ALA A 327 5.56 8.04 -13.59
CA ALA A 327 5.21 9.43 -13.90
C ALA A 327 5.62 10.39 -12.76
N ALA A 328 5.41 9.98 -11.49
CA ALA A 328 5.84 10.76 -10.32
C ALA A 328 7.36 10.87 -10.24
N LEU A 329 8.10 9.78 -10.52
CA LEU A 329 9.56 9.77 -10.56
C LEU A 329 10.09 10.70 -11.66
N ALA A 330 9.57 10.57 -12.89
CA ALA A 330 9.97 11.41 -14.00
C ALA A 330 9.71 12.90 -13.70
N HIS A 331 8.58 13.23 -13.07
CA HIS A 331 8.28 14.60 -12.63
C HIS A 331 9.30 15.08 -11.60
N LEU A 332 9.56 14.32 -10.54
CA LEU A 332 10.49 14.71 -9.48
C LEU A 332 11.93 14.88 -10.00
N LEU A 333 12.37 14.04 -10.94
CA LEU A 333 13.69 14.15 -11.54
C LEU A 333 13.81 15.39 -12.41
N ARG A 334 12.73 15.81 -13.10
CA ARG A 334 12.71 17.08 -13.87
C ARG A 334 12.87 18.32 -12.98
N THR A 335 12.46 18.25 -11.72
CA THR A 335 12.65 19.37 -10.77
C THR A 335 14.10 19.52 -10.29
N GLY A 336 14.99 18.57 -10.59
CA GLY A 336 16.40 18.62 -10.23
C GLY A 336 16.73 18.02 -8.87
N ALA A 337 15.94 17.07 -8.36
CA ALA A 337 16.23 16.39 -7.09
C ALA A 337 17.63 15.73 -7.12
N ASP A 338 18.45 15.98 -6.08
CA ASP A 338 19.78 15.36 -5.93
C ASP A 338 19.65 13.92 -5.42
N THR A 339 19.35 13.03 -6.34
CA THR A 339 19.14 11.60 -6.08
C THR A 339 20.34 10.94 -5.43
N VAL A 340 21.57 11.36 -5.76
CA VAL A 340 22.81 10.76 -5.25
C VAL A 340 22.96 11.04 -3.76
N SER A 341 22.79 12.31 -3.33
CA SER A 341 22.82 12.69 -1.93
C SER A 341 21.70 12.03 -1.14
N LEU A 342 20.49 11.93 -1.72
CA LEU A 342 19.36 11.23 -1.09
C LEU A 342 19.66 9.74 -0.91
N ALA A 343 20.22 9.06 -1.91
CA ALA A 343 20.56 7.63 -1.84
C ALA A 343 21.72 7.34 -0.87
N ALA A 344 22.62 8.30 -0.65
CA ALA A 344 23.74 8.16 0.28
C ALA A 344 23.30 8.28 1.75
N ARG A 345 22.16 8.92 2.01
CA ARG A 345 21.66 9.17 3.36
C ARG A 345 20.15 8.95 3.44
N LEU A 346 19.75 7.75 3.78
CA LEU A 346 18.35 7.40 3.99
C LEU A 346 18.19 6.45 5.18
N ARG A 347 16.99 6.43 5.74
CA ARG A 347 16.46 5.36 6.59
C ARG A 347 15.15 4.86 5.97
N TYR A 348 14.63 3.76 6.49
CA TYR A 348 13.30 3.31 6.15
C TYR A 348 12.34 3.62 7.30
N ARG A 349 11.15 4.10 6.96
CA ARG A 349 10.10 4.38 7.95
C ARG A 349 9.76 3.11 8.73
N PRO A 350 9.48 3.20 10.04
CA PRO A 350 9.17 2.03 10.89
C PRO A 350 7.76 1.51 10.63
N LEU A 351 7.53 1.02 9.42
CA LEU A 351 6.27 0.41 8.99
C LEU A 351 6.43 -1.13 9.00
N PRO A 352 5.41 -1.88 9.46
CA PRO A 352 5.55 -3.31 9.67
C PRO A 352 5.55 -4.14 8.37
N SER A 353 5.06 -3.58 7.26
CA SER A 353 4.92 -4.32 6.00
C SER A 353 5.40 -3.55 4.78
N ALA A 354 5.44 -2.22 4.84
CA ALA A 354 5.82 -1.35 3.73
C ALA A 354 7.22 -0.79 3.92
N ARG A 355 8.06 -0.91 2.88
CA ARG A 355 9.41 -0.39 2.82
C ARG A 355 9.40 0.97 2.13
N VAL A 356 9.36 2.04 2.94
CA VAL A 356 9.27 3.43 2.49
C VAL A 356 10.52 4.18 2.91
N PRO A 357 11.36 4.67 1.97
CA PRO A 357 12.51 5.49 2.30
C PRO A 357 12.10 6.80 2.99
N GLN A 358 12.93 7.27 3.88
CA GLN A 358 12.83 8.56 4.56
C GLN A 358 14.17 9.26 4.48
N PHE A 359 14.19 10.52 4.11
CA PHE A 359 15.39 11.32 3.90
C PHE A 359 15.58 12.38 4.97
N ASP A 360 14.49 12.86 5.60
CA ASP A 360 14.51 13.78 6.71
C ASP A 360 14.36 13.02 8.04
N PHE A 361 15.44 12.94 8.78
CA PHE A 361 15.48 12.34 10.13
C PHE A 361 16.55 13.00 10.97
N PRO A 362 16.40 13.04 12.31
CA PRO A 362 17.38 13.62 13.21
C PRO A 362 18.78 13.02 13.00
N LYS A 363 19.80 13.88 13.05
CA LYS A 363 21.19 13.38 13.14
C LYS A 363 21.33 12.62 14.46
N GLU A 364 21.94 11.43 14.40
CA GLU A 364 22.35 10.79 15.65
C GLU A 364 23.31 11.71 16.41
N PRO A 365 23.16 11.84 17.73
CA PRO A 365 24.17 12.53 18.51
C PRO A 365 25.51 11.82 18.24
N SER A 366 26.52 12.61 17.86
CA SER A 366 27.90 12.12 17.70
C SER A 366 28.30 11.42 19.00
N GLN A 367 28.62 10.13 18.93
CA GLN A 367 29.18 9.39 20.05
C GLN A 367 30.58 9.91 20.36
#